data_36d0dcd84b4cd6b89194877111b7743a
#
_entry.id   36d0dcd84b4cd6b89194877111b7743a
#
_cell.length_a   1.000
_cell.length_b   1.000
_cell.length_c   1.000
_cell.angle_alpha   90.00
_cell.angle_beta   90.00
_cell.angle_gamma   90.00
#
_symmetry.space_group_name_H-M   'P 1'
#
loop_
_entity.id
_entity.type
_entity.pdbx_description
1 polymer ?
#
loop_
_entity_poly.entity_id
_entity_poly.type
_entity_poly.pdbx_seq_one_letter_code
_entity_poly.pdbx_strand_id
1 'polypeptide(L)'
;MIAITVKNLTFIYPNNTKALNTVSFTVSNDDRIAIIGHNGSGKSTLLLILAALQLPTTGNVTVAGINLNRNTQSIIRKNVGILFSQVEYQFIMPDLLNDVMLSIKDGSIDQKKDTALQWLTKVNLSDMAYTSPLALSSGQMKRAALASVLAKKPKILLLDEPVANLDKPSADIVLQMLSNLNIPIIFATHSLYAIKTLANRVMVLDKGKIVFDDKPSHKDFSKFKNAILL
;
A
#
# COMPACT_ATOMS: atom_id res chain seq x y z
N MET A 1 -8.23 15.22 -10.04
CA MET A 1 -8.34 15.75 -8.66
C MET A 1 -7.13 15.23 -7.87
N ILE A 2 -6.56 16.04 -6.95
CA ILE A 2 -5.39 15.65 -6.15
C ILE A 2 -5.84 14.82 -4.95
N ALA A 3 -5.29 13.62 -4.82
CA ALA A 3 -5.57 12.70 -3.73
C ALA A 3 -4.64 12.90 -2.53
N ILE A 4 -3.34 13.17 -2.79
CA ILE A 4 -2.32 13.43 -1.76
C ILE A 4 -1.46 14.61 -2.17
N THR A 5 -1.10 15.44 -1.18
CA THR A 5 -0.08 16.49 -1.31
C THR A 5 0.93 16.36 -0.20
N VAL A 6 2.21 16.29 -0.54
CA VAL A 6 3.35 16.27 0.38
C VAL A 6 4.22 17.50 0.10
N LYS A 7 4.51 18.28 1.15
CA LYS A 7 5.34 19.51 1.04
C LYS A 7 6.43 19.50 2.11
N ASN A 8 7.69 19.48 1.65
CA ASN A 8 8.90 19.57 2.49
C ASN A 8 8.92 18.58 3.65
N LEU A 9 8.43 17.35 3.41
CA LEU A 9 8.32 16.30 4.41
C LEU A 9 9.71 15.84 4.87
N THR A 10 9.95 15.95 6.17
CA THR A 10 11.12 15.36 6.84
C THR A 10 10.63 14.48 7.97
N PHE A 11 11.25 13.30 8.10
CA PHE A 11 10.99 12.38 9.21
C PHE A 11 12.28 11.84 9.81
N ILE A 12 12.40 11.98 11.12
CA ILE A 12 13.55 11.54 11.91
C ILE A 12 13.03 10.58 12.99
N TYR A 13 13.57 9.37 13.04
CA TYR A 13 13.26 8.40 14.08
C TYR A 13 13.84 8.83 15.45
N PRO A 14 13.33 8.30 16.60
CA PRO A 14 13.86 8.63 17.93
C PRO A 14 15.37 8.35 18.12
N ASN A 15 15.93 7.44 17.33
CA ASN A 15 17.37 7.15 17.31
C ASN A 15 18.18 8.13 16.42
N ASN A 16 17.61 9.27 16.05
CA ASN A 16 18.18 10.30 15.17
C ASN A 16 18.42 9.85 13.70
N THR A 17 17.93 8.69 13.28
CA THR A 17 18.00 8.29 11.88
C THR A 17 17.01 9.11 11.05
N LYS A 18 17.53 9.91 10.10
CA LYS A 18 16.73 10.68 9.16
C LYS A 18 16.27 9.78 8.02
N ALA A 19 15.02 9.31 8.07
CA ALA A 19 14.47 8.41 7.05
C ALA A 19 13.92 9.15 5.82
N LEU A 20 13.41 10.38 5.99
CA LEU A 20 12.95 11.24 4.89
C LEU A 20 13.52 12.64 5.06
N ASN A 21 13.93 13.27 3.96
CA ASN A 21 14.63 14.54 3.96
C ASN A 21 14.07 15.47 2.88
N THR A 22 13.18 16.37 3.29
CA THR A 22 12.59 17.44 2.45
C THR A 22 11.90 16.91 1.19
N VAL A 23 11.09 15.84 1.35
CA VAL A 23 10.35 15.21 0.25
C VAL A 23 9.12 16.03 -0.11
N SER A 24 8.90 16.29 -1.41
CA SER A 24 7.72 16.99 -1.92
C SER A 24 7.22 16.35 -3.19
N PHE A 25 5.93 16.04 -3.26
CA PHE A 25 5.25 15.51 -4.45
C PHE A 25 3.72 15.63 -4.29
N THR A 26 3.00 15.38 -5.38
CA THR A 26 1.54 15.24 -5.39
C THR A 26 1.12 13.94 -6.01
N VAL A 27 -0.05 13.43 -5.63
CA VAL A 27 -0.67 12.23 -6.19
C VAL A 27 -2.05 12.60 -6.72
N SER A 28 -2.30 12.30 -7.98
CA SER A 28 -3.61 12.45 -8.62
C SER A 28 -4.47 11.19 -8.43
N ASN A 29 -5.78 11.31 -8.67
CA ASN A 29 -6.69 10.15 -8.51
C ASN A 29 -6.37 8.99 -9.45
N ASP A 30 -5.75 9.26 -10.61
CA ASP A 30 -5.41 8.25 -11.61
C ASP A 30 -3.98 7.74 -11.48
N ASP A 31 -3.23 8.22 -10.48
CA ASP A 31 -1.83 7.84 -10.30
C ASP A 31 -1.72 6.41 -9.74
N ARG A 32 -0.83 5.66 -10.36
CA ARG A 32 -0.33 4.35 -9.90
C ARG A 32 1.18 4.44 -9.78
N ILE A 33 1.61 4.83 -8.59
CA ILE A 33 3.01 5.19 -8.33
C ILE A 33 3.75 4.01 -7.76
N ALA A 34 4.79 3.55 -8.46
CA ALA A 34 5.78 2.64 -7.90
C ALA A 34 6.88 3.44 -7.19
N ILE A 35 7.09 3.19 -5.91
CA ILE A 35 8.24 3.71 -5.17
C ILE A 35 9.33 2.66 -5.17
N ILE A 36 10.49 3.00 -5.71
CA ILE A 36 11.66 2.12 -5.76
C ILE A 36 12.85 2.76 -5.03
N GLY A 37 13.81 1.96 -4.66
CA GLY A 37 15.02 2.40 -3.96
C GLY A 37 15.59 1.30 -3.08
N HIS A 38 16.84 1.43 -2.67
CA HIS A 38 17.50 0.45 -1.81
C HIS A 38 16.79 0.26 -0.47
N ASN A 39 17.09 -0.83 0.22
CA ASN A 39 16.64 -1.05 1.59
C ASN A 39 17.13 0.11 2.48
N GLY A 40 16.24 0.61 3.36
CA GLY A 40 16.55 1.78 4.19
C GLY A 40 16.44 3.13 3.48
N SER A 41 16.03 3.21 2.21
CA SER A 41 15.86 4.49 1.50
C SER A 41 14.69 5.34 2.01
N GLY A 42 13.78 4.78 2.83
CA GLY A 42 12.63 5.49 3.42
C GLY A 42 11.27 5.13 2.82
N LYS A 43 11.17 4.14 1.90
CA LYS A 43 9.92 3.73 1.23
C LYS A 43 8.80 3.40 2.21
N SER A 44 9.02 2.44 3.10
CA SER A 44 8.02 2.02 4.10
C SER A 44 7.68 3.16 5.06
N THR A 45 8.67 3.98 5.45
CA THR A 45 8.45 5.16 6.28
C THR A 45 7.52 6.16 5.60
N LEU A 46 7.70 6.41 4.30
CA LEU A 46 6.82 7.26 3.52
C LEU A 46 5.40 6.71 3.50
N LEU A 47 5.23 5.41 3.22
CA LEU A 47 3.91 4.76 3.24
C LEU A 47 3.24 4.86 4.62
N LEU A 48 3.97 4.68 5.72
CA LEU A 48 3.42 4.82 7.08
C LEU A 48 2.91 6.23 7.38
N ILE A 49 3.61 7.26 6.90
CA ILE A 49 3.17 8.66 7.08
C ILE A 49 1.93 8.93 6.22
N LEU A 50 1.90 8.49 4.96
CA LEU A 50 0.73 8.63 4.09
C LEU A 50 -0.49 7.88 4.62
N ALA A 51 -0.28 6.75 5.32
CA ALA A 51 -1.32 6.00 6.01
C ALA A 51 -1.77 6.65 7.33
N ALA A 52 -1.18 7.79 7.73
CA ALA A 52 -1.41 8.44 9.02
C ALA A 52 -1.11 7.53 10.23
N LEU A 53 -0.13 6.62 10.10
CA LEU A 53 0.41 5.79 11.19
C LEU A 53 1.61 6.44 11.85
N GLN A 54 2.30 7.32 11.15
CA GLN A 54 3.36 8.17 11.67
C GLN A 54 3.08 9.64 11.35
N LEU A 55 3.53 10.54 12.20
CA LEU A 55 3.46 11.98 11.96
C LEU A 55 4.80 12.49 11.42
N PRO A 56 4.81 13.45 10.49
CA PRO A 56 6.05 14.06 10.03
C PRO A 56 6.77 14.77 11.18
N THR A 57 8.11 14.80 11.14
CA THR A 57 8.89 15.66 12.05
C THR A 57 8.73 17.12 11.64
N THR A 58 8.82 17.40 10.32
CA THR A 58 8.52 18.71 9.73
C THR A 58 7.89 18.56 8.35
N GLY A 59 7.32 19.64 7.83
CA GLY A 59 6.60 19.65 6.55
C GLY A 59 5.11 19.37 6.73
N ASN A 60 4.39 19.34 5.59
CA ASN A 60 2.93 19.17 5.57
C ASN A 60 2.54 18.02 4.65
N VAL A 61 1.59 17.20 5.11
CA VAL A 61 1.00 16.10 4.36
C VAL A 61 -0.52 16.25 4.38
N THR A 62 -1.12 16.28 3.20
CA THR A 62 -2.58 16.29 3.03
C THR A 62 -3.01 15.02 2.31
N VAL A 63 -3.95 14.26 2.86
CA VAL A 63 -4.45 12.99 2.32
C VAL A 63 -5.98 13.08 2.19
N ALA A 64 -6.51 12.83 1.01
CA ALA A 64 -7.94 12.95 0.71
C ALA A 64 -8.53 14.31 1.15
N GLY A 65 -7.80 15.41 0.95
CA GLY A 65 -8.19 16.77 1.34
C GLY A 65 -8.02 17.08 2.83
N ILE A 66 -7.53 16.14 3.66
CA ILE A 66 -7.39 16.30 5.11
C ILE A 66 -5.91 16.48 5.46
N ASN A 67 -5.57 17.57 6.17
CA ASN A 67 -4.20 17.79 6.63
C ASN A 67 -3.86 16.83 7.80
N LEU A 68 -2.71 16.16 7.70
CA LEU A 68 -2.24 15.17 8.69
C LEU A 68 -1.73 15.87 9.95
N ASN A 69 -2.37 15.59 11.06
CA ASN A 69 -1.96 15.98 12.42
C ASN A 69 -2.53 14.97 13.42
N ARG A 70 -2.21 15.13 14.72
CA ARG A 70 -2.66 14.21 15.78
C ARG A 70 -4.18 14.02 15.82
N ASN A 71 -4.95 15.08 15.55
CA ASN A 71 -6.42 15.03 15.64
C ASN A 71 -7.07 14.42 14.40
N THR A 72 -6.39 14.43 13.24
CA THR A 72 -6.95 13.99 11.95
C THR A 72 -6.49 12.58 11.53
N GLN A 73 -5.51 11.99 12.22
CA GLN A 73 -5.00 10.64 11.88
C GLN A 73 -6.11 9.60 11.74
N SER A 74 -7.05 9.54 12.70
CA SER A 74 -8.14 8.56 12.67
C SER A 74 -9.07 8.74 11.46
N ILE A 75 -9.32 10.00 11.06
CA ILE A 75 -10.17 10.32 9.91
C ILE A 75 -9.46 9.94 8.61
N ILE A 76 -8.15 10.21 8.49
CA ILE A 76 -7.35 9.83 7.33
C ILE A 76 -7.30 8.30 7.22
N ARG A 77 -7.02 7.57 8.31
CA ARG A 77 -6.99 6.10 8.31
C ARG A 77 -8.30 5.45 7.84
N LYS A 78 -9.45 6.12 8.01
CA LYS A 78 -10.73 5.63 7.47
C LYS A 78 -10.78 5.66 5.93
N ASN A 79 -10.01 6.54 5.29
CA ASN A 79 -10.00 6.72 3.83
C ASN A 79 -8.86 5.95 3.13
N VAL A 80 -7.86 5.48 3.88
CA VAL A 80 -6.67 4.83 3.34
C VAL A 80 -6.69 3.34 3.65
N GLY A 81 -6.41 2.52 2.64
CA GLY A 81 -6.06 1.11 2.81
C GLY A 81 -4.54 0.97 2.80
N ILE A 82 -3.98 0.16 3.69
CA ILE A 82 -2.56 -0.16 3.70
C ILE A 82 -2.36 -1.66 3.77
N LEU A 83 -1.46 -2.18 2.91
CA LEU A 83 -0.94 -3.53 2.97
C LEU A 83 0.52 -3.45 3.39
N PHE A 84 0.88 -4.07 4.50
CA PHE A 84 2.26 -4.14 4.98
C PHE A 84 3.04 -5.23 4.25
N SER A 85 4.37 -5.10 4.21
CA SER A 85 5.25 -6.14 3.68
C SER A 85 5.12 -7.46 4.46
N GLN A 86 5.02 -7.37 5.78
CA GLN A 86 4.79 -8.47 6.73
C GLN A 86 3.30 -8.56 7.04
N VAL A 87 2.55 -9.21 6.14
CA VAL A 87 1.07 -9.29 6.21
C VAL A 87 0.56 -10.12 7.38
N GLU A 88 1.39 -11.01 7.94
CA GLU A 88 1.07 -11.84 9.10
C GLU A 88 0.67 -11.03 10.33
N TYR A 89 1.21 -9.83 10.50
CA TYR A 89 0.87 -8.93 11.59
C TYR A 89 -0.40 -8.09 11.36
N GLN A 90 -1.04 -8.23 10.19
CA GLN A 90 -2.30 -7.52 9.90
C GLN A 90 -3.53 -8.27 10.36
N PHE A 91 -3.45 -9.59 10.51
CA PHE A 91 -4.59 -10.40 10.91
C PHE A 91 -4.83 -10.29 12.42
N ILE A 92 -6.09 -10.11 12.79
CA ILE A 92 -6.54 -9.91 14.17
C ILE A 92 -7.49 -11.02 14.59
N MET A 93 -8.25 -11.57 13.63
CA MET A 93 -9.29 -12.56 13.88
C MET A 93 -8.77 -13.99 13.70
N PRO A 94 -9.43 -14.99 14.33
CA PRO A 94 -8.99 -16.39 14.29
C PRO A 94 -9.12 -17.03 12.90
N ASP A 95 -9.98 -16.51 12.03
CA ASP A 95 -10.20 -16.99 10.68
C ASP A 95 -10.36 -15.85 9.67
N LEU A 96 -10.24 -16.18 8.36
CA LEU A 96 -10.24 -15.20 7.29
C LEU A 96 -11.58 -14.48 7.13
N LEU A 97 -12.69 -15.19 7.29
CA LEU A 97 -14.01 -14.60 7.13
C LEU A 97 -14.24 -13.47 8.14
N ASN A 98 -13.95 -13.75 9.41
CA ASN A 98 -14.10 -12.77 10.48
C ASN A 98 -13.13 -11.60 10.31
N ASP A 99 -11.89 -11.86 9.83
CA ASP A 99 -10.92 -10.80 9.59
C ASP A 99 -11.36 -9.84 8.48
N VAL A 100 -11.87 -10.36 7.37
CA VAL A 100 -12.45 -9.52 6.30
C VAL A 100 -13.70 -8.79 6.77
N MET A 101 -14.59 -9.47 7.52
CA MET A 101 -15.80 -8.84 8.09
C MET A 101 -15.48 -7.67 9.01
N LEU A 102 -14.40 -7.75 9.79
CA LEU A 102 -13.95 -6.67 10.68
C LEU A 102 -13.65 -5.37 9.90
N SER A 103 -13.20 -5.49 8.66
CA SER A 103 -12.88 -4.35 7.79
C SER A 103 -14.12 -3.67 7.19
N ILE A 104 -15.27 -4.34 7.18
CA ILE A 104 -16.52 -3.83 6.60
C ILE A 104 -17.26 -2.98 7.63
N LYS A 105 -17.46 -1.69 7.30
CA LYS A 105 -18.02 -0.72 8.25
C LYS A 105 -19.54 -0.87 8.43
N ASP A 106 -20.27 -0.95 7.31
CA ASP A 106 -21.73 -0.83 7.28
C ASP A 106 -22.40 -2.17 6.94
N GLY A 107 -23.63 -2.34 7.40
CA GLY A 107 -24.47 -3.51 7.12
C GLY A 107 -24.71 -4.40 8.34
N SER A 108 -25.74 -5.27 8.24
CA SER A 108 -25.99 -6.33 9.21
C SER A 108 -24.86 -7.39 9.20
N ILE A 109 -24.85 -8.27 10.18
CA ILE A 109 -23.87 -9.36 10.26
C ILE A 109 -23.92 -10.22 8.99
N ASP A 110 -25.11 -10.57 8.51
CA ASP A 110 -25.28 -11.39 7.30
C ASP A 110 -24.77 -10.66 6.05
N GLN A 111 -25.06 -9.37 5.89
CA GLN A 111 -24.56 -8.55 4.79
C GLN A 111 -23.03 -8.43 4.81
N LYS A 112 -22.42 -8.31 5.98
CA LYS A 112 -20.97 -8.29 6.13
C LYS A 112 -20.36 -9.63 5.76
N LYS A 113 -21.00 -10.73 6.17
CA LYS A 113 -20.58 -12.10 5.85
C LYS A 113 -20.61 -12.33 4.34
N ASP A 114 -21.70 -11.99 3.66
CA ASP A 114 -21.82 -12.12 2.21
C ASP A 114 -20.77 -11.27 1.47
N THR A 115 -20.58 -10.04 1.91
CA THR A 115 -19.54 -9.16 1.34
C THR A 115 -18.14 -9.73 1.56
N ALA A 116 -17.84 -10.26 2.73
CA ALA A 116 -16.55 -10.88 3.04
C ALA A 116 -16.29 -12.11 2.18
N LEU A 117 -17.29 -12.98 2.00
CA LEU A 117 -17.21 -14.15 1.11
C LEU A 117 -16.97 -13.73 -0.35
N GLN A 118 -17.61 -12.66 -0.83
CA GLN A 118 -17.34 -12.12 -2.16
C GLN A 118 -15.88 -11.65 -2.33
N TRP A 119 -15.31 -11.01 -1.31
CA TRP A 119 -13.89 -10.61 -1.34
C TRP A 119 -12.96 -11.82 -1.32
N LEU A 120 -13.24 -12.83 -0.49
CA LEU A 120 -12.47 -14.07 -0.44
C LEU A 120 -12.55 -14.83 -1.77
N THR A 121 -13.71 -14.83 -2.44
CA THR A 121 -13.86 -15.40 -3.78
C THR A 121 -12.98 -14.69 -4.81
N LYS A 122 -12.93 -13.34 -4.80
CA LYS A 122 -12.09 -12.56 -5.71
C LYS A 122 -10.60 -12.84 -5.57
N VAL A 123 -10.15 -13.31 -4.42
CA VAL A 123 -8.76 -13.69 -4.16
C VAL A 123 -8.52 -15.20 -4.21
N ASN A 124 -9.50 -15.98 -4.66
CA ASN A 124 -9.47 -17.45 -4.73
C ASN A 124 -9.19 -18.10 -3.36
N LEU A 125 -9.93 -17.69 -2.32
CA LEU A 125 -9.83 -18.17 -0.94
C LEU A 125 -11.19 -18.44 -0.30
N SER A 126 -12.27 -18.56 -1.08
CA SER A 126 -13.62 -18.85 -0.56
C SER A 126 -13.67 -20.14 0.27
N ASP A 127 -12.99 -21.19 -0.20
CA ASP A 127 -12.98 -22.51 0.45
C ASP A 127 -12.16 -22.51 1.75
N MET A 128 -11.39 -21.47 1.98
CA MET A 128 -10.56 -21.24 3.16
C MET A 128 -11.14 -20.21 4.12
N ALA A 129 -12.39 -19.80 3.94
CA ALA A 129 -13.02 -18.72 4.72
C ALA A 129 -12.92 -18.91 6.24
N TYR A 130 -13.00 -20.14 6.70
CA TYR A 130 -12.93 -20.51 8.12
C TYR A 130 -11.55 -21.02 8.56
N THR A 131 -10.53 -20.85 7.70
CA THR A 131 -9.16 -21.26 7.99
C THR A 131 -8.44 -20.13 8.76
N SER A 132 -7.61 -20.52 9.72
CA SER A 132 -6.74 -19.57 10.43
C SER A 132 -5.73 -18.96 9.47
N PRO A 133 -5.49 -17.62 9.54
CA PRO A 133 -4.45 -16.95 8.74
C PRO A 133 -3.07 -17.60 8.87
N LEU A 134 -2.75 -18.16 10.06
CA LEU A 134 -1.45 -18.81 10.33
C LEU A 134 -1.26 -20.15 9.59
N ALA A 135 -2.34 -20.74 9.08
CA ALA A 135 -2.28 -21.97 8.29
C ALA A 135 -2.12 -21.75 6.79
N LEU A 136 -2.07 -20.48 6.34
CA LEU A 136 -1.96 -20.11 4.94
C LEU A 136 -0.52 -20.13 4.45
N SER A 137 -0.33 -20.41 3.15
CA SER A 137 0.93 -20.09 2.48
C SER A 137 1.13 -18.56 2.42
N SER A 138 2.37 -18.10 2.23
CA SER A 138 2.67 -16.66 2.13
C SER A 138 1.85 -15.96 1.04
N GLY A 139 1.64 -16.62 -0.10
CA GLY A 139 0.82 -16.10 -1.20
C GLY A 139 -0.67 -16.01 -0.84
N GLN A 140 -1.23 -17.04 -0.21
CA GLN A 140 -2.60 -17.03 0.27
C GLN A 140 -2.81 -15.94 1.32
N MET A 141 -1.87 -15.82 2.26
CA MET A 141 -1.90 -14.83 3.33
C MET A 141 -1.89 -13.39 2.75
N LYS A 142 -1.05 -13.13 1.76
CA LYS A 142 -0.99 -11.81 1.10
C LYS A 142 -2.28 -11.48 0.35
N ARG A 143 -2.87 -12.46 -0.35
CA ARG A 143 -4.17 -12.30 -1.02
C ARG A 143 -5.30 -12.07 -0.02
N ALA A 144 -5.32 -12.78 1.10
CA ALA A 144 -6.30 -12.60 2.16
C ALA A 144 -6.20 -11.20 2.81
N ALA A 145 -4.98 -10.76 3.15
CA ALA A 145 -4.75 -9.42 3.68
C ALA A 145 -5.21 -8.32 2.71
N LEU A 146 -4.96 -8.50 1.41
CA LEU A 146 -5.45 -7.58 0.38
C LEU A 146 -6.99 -7.55 0.32
N ALA A 147 -7.66 -8.71 0.47
CA ALA A 147 -9.12 -8.77 0.54
C ALA A 147 -9.65 -7.98 1.75
N SER A 148 -9.06 -8.14 2.94
CA SER A 148 -9.42 -7.37 4.13
C SER A 148 -9.23 -5.85 3.91
N VAL A 149 -8.11 -5.44 3.30
CA VAL A 149 -7.83 -4.02 3.01
C VAL A 149 -8.86 -3.44 2.03
N LEU A 150 -9.20 -4.17 0.97
CA LEU A 150 -10.14 -3.71 -0.07
C LEU A 150 -11.60 -3.75 0.37
N ALA A 151 -11.98 -4.67 1.27
CA ALA A 151 -13.32 -4.74 1.86
C ALA A 151 -13.71 -3.46 2.61
N LYS A 152 -12.72 -2.72 3.11
CA LYS A 152 -12.88 -1.40 3.74
C LYS A 152 -13.35 -0.32 2.76
N LYS A 153 -13.28 -0.55 1.43
CA LYS A 153 -13.55 0.43 0.35
C LYS A 153 -12.70 1.71 0.51
N PRO A 154 -11.37 1.62 0.54
CA PRO A 154 -10.53 2.79 0.72
C PRO A 154 -10.61 3.72 -0.48
N LYS A 155 -10.34 5.03 -0.27
CA LYS A 155 -10.20 6.03 -1.34
C LYS A 155 -8.78 6.10 -1.91
N ILE A 156 -7.80 5.60 -1.17
CA ILE A 156 -6.38 5.56 -1.53
C ILE A 156 -5.81 4.24 -1.05
N LEU A 157 -4.98 3.60 -1.86
CA LEU A 157 -4.36 2.33 -1.53
C LEU A 157 -2.84 2.46 -1.46
N LEU A 158 -2.26 2.04 -0.34
CA LEU A 158 -0.84 2.02 -0.07
C LEU A 158 -0.38 0.58 0.12
N LEU A 159 0.65 0.15 -0.62
CA LEU A 159 1.09 -1.24 -0.60
C LEU A 159 2.60 -1.32 -0.41
N ASP A 160 3.05 -2.08 0.58
CA ASP A 160 4.46 -2.36 0.77
C ASP A 160 4.76 -3.79 0.30
N GLU A 161 5.51 -3.92 -0.79
CA GLU A 161 5.88 -5.18 -1.46
C GLU A 161 4.68 -6.11 -1.77
N PRO A 162 3.68 -5.64 -2.55
CA PRO A 162 2.42 -6.40 -2.73
C PRO A 162 2.58 -7.75 -3.43
N VAL A 163 3.66 -7.97 -4.20
CA VAL A 163 3.91 -9.22 -4.92
C VAL A 163 5.23 -9.91 -4.53
N ALA A 164 5.94 -9.40 -3.52
CA ALA A 164 7.17 -10.04 -3.08
C ALA A 164 6.89 -11.45 -2.52
N ASN A 165 7.78 -12.40 -2.83
CA ASN A 165 7.69 -13.80 -2.43
C ASN A 165 6.44 -14.55 -2.93
N LEU A 166 5.79 -14.03 -3.99
CA LEU A 166 4.71 -14.72 -4.68
C LEU A 166 5.23 -15.47 -5.88
N ASP A 167 4.67 -16.65 -6.14
CA ASP A 167 4.75 -17.29 -7.44
C ASP A 167 4.01 -16.46 -8.50
N LYS A 168 4.33 -16.69 -9.77
CA LYS A 168 3.76 -15.90 -10.86
C LYS A 168 2.22 -15.92 -10.89
N PRO A 169 1.52 -17.07 -10.76
CA PRO A 169 0.06 -17.11 -10.73
C PRO A 169 -0.54 -16.27 -9.59
N SER A 170 0.02 -16.33 -8.39
CA SER A 170 -0.43 -15.50 -7.26
C SER A 170 -0.17 -14.02 -7.47
N ALA A 171 0.97 -13.66 -8.05
CA ALA A 171 1.28 -12.28 -8.42
C ALA A 171 0.32 -11.73 -9.48
N ASP A 172 -0.04 -12.54 -10.49
CA ASP A 172 -0.99 -12.17 -11.55
C ASP A 172 -2.38 -11.87 -10.98
N ILE A 173 -2.88 -12.69 -10.07
CA ILE A 173 -4.14 -12.45 -9.37
C ILE A 173 -4.13 -11.10 -8.64
N VAL A 174 -3.08 -10.83 -7.87
CA VAL A 174 -2.94 -9.58 -7.12
C VAL A 174 -2.87 -8.38 -8.08
N LEU A 175 -2.01 -8.43 -9.10
CA LEU A 175 -1.84 -7.33 -10.04
C LEU A 175 -3.10 -7.07 -10.87
N GLN A 176 -3.80 -8.11 -11.32
CA GLN A 176 -5.07 -7.99 -12.03
C GLN A 176 -6.14 -7.34 -11.15
N MET A 177 -6.24 -7.74 -9.88
CA MET A 177 -7.15 -7.12 -8.93
C MET A 177 -6.84 -5.64 -8.75
N LEU A 178 -5.56 -5.29 -8.54
CA LEU A 178 -5.13 -3.90 -8.35
C LEU A 178 -5.35 -3.06 -9.62
N SER A 179 -5.13 -3.64 -10.82
CA SER A 179 -5.33 -2.95 -12.09
C SER A 179 -6.78 -2.55 -12.35
N ASN A 180 -7.75 -3.27 -11.80
CA ASN A 180 -9.17 -3.01 -11.97
C ASN A 180 -9.74 -1.97 -10.96
N LEU A 181 -8.91 -1.45 -10.05
CA LEU A 181 -9.35 -0.44 -9.09
C LEU A 181 -9.32 0.96 -9.72
N ASN A 182 -10.32 1.78 -9.45
CA ASN A 182 -10.42 3.18 -9.88
C ASN A 182 -10.06 4.14 -8.73
N ILE A 183 -8.99 3.85 -8.00
CA ILE A 183 -8.46 4.67 -6.92
C ILE A 183 -6.95 4.83 -7.08
N PRO A 184 -6.33 5.90 -6.57
CA PRO A 184 -4.88 6.06 -6.60
C PRO A 184 -4.21 4.95 -5.79
N ILE A 185 -3.13 4.41 -6.36
CA ILE A 185 -2.34 3.34 -5.76
C ILE A 185 -0.90 3.81 -5.65
N ILE A 186 -0.32 3.70 -4.47
CA ILE A 186 1.11 3.93 -4.24
C ILE A 186 1.68 2.64 -3.67
N PHE A 187 2.69 2.09 -4.32
CA PHE A 187 3.26 0.82 -3.89
C PHE A 187 4.79 0.85 -3.90
N ALA A 188 5.40 0.44 -2.80
CA ALA A 188 6.83 0.18 -2.74
C ALA A 188 7.10 -1.21 -3.30
N THR A 189 8.11 -1.35 -4.16
CA THR A 189 8.44 -2.65 -4.74
C THR A 189 9.85 -2.73 -5.31
N HIS A 190 10.39 -3.94 -5.33
CA HIS A 190 11.58 -4.35 -6.08
C HIS A 190 11.24 -5.17 -7.34
N SER A 191 9.96 -5.40 -7.64
CA SER A 191 9.50 -6.19 -8.78
C SER A 191 9.35 -5.36 -10.04
N LEU A 192 10.24 -5.55 -11.02
CA LEU A 192 10.08 -4.98 -12.38
C LEU A 192 8.77 -5.40 -13.03
N TYR A 193 8.29 -6.61 -12.73
CA TYR A 193 7.03 -7.11 -13.23
C TYR A 193 5.85 -6.28 -12.71
N ALA A 194 5.81 -6.02 -11.41
CA ALA A 194 4.77 -5.18 -10.82
C ALA A 194 4.80 -3.74 -11.37
N ILE A 195 5.99 -3.16 -11.55
CA ILE A 195 6.15 -1.83 -12.12
C ILE A 195 5.59 -1.77 -13.53
N LYS A 196 5.99 -2.70 -14.41
CA LYS A 196 5.54 -2.73 -15.81
C LYS A 196 4.03 -2.97 -15.96
N THR A 197 3.45 -3.76 -15.04
CA THR A 197 2.03 -4.15 -15.11
C THR A 197 1.12 -3.08 -14.53
N LEU A 198 1.53 -2.40 -13.45
CA LEU A 198 0.64 -1.56 -12.67
C LEU A 198 0.99 -0.06 -12.71
N ALA A 199 2.28 0.31 -12.76
CA ALA A 199 2.67 1.69 -12.58
C ALA A 199 2.49 2.55 -13.86
N ASN A 200 1.93 3.74 -13.72
CA ASN A 200 1.99 4.81 -14.72
C ASN A 200 3.00 5.89 -14.35
N ARG A 201 3.55 5.85 -13.12
CA ARG A 201 4.56 6.77 -12.60
C ARG A 201 5.50 6.03 -11.65
N VAL A 202 6.78 6.39 -11.66
CA VAL A 202 7.82 5.81 -10.80
C VAL A 202 8.50 6.91 -10.04
N MET A 203 8.60 6.74 -8.72
CA MET A 203 9.43 7.55 -7.84
C MET A 203 10.63 6.75 -7.35
N VAL A 204 11.83 7.29 -7.51
CA VAL A 204 13.04 6.70 -6.93
C VAL A 204 13.39 7.44 -5.65
N LEU A 205 13.42 6.70 -4.55
CA LEU A 205 13.81 7.20 -3.25
C LEU A 205 15.24 6.74 -2.93
N ASP A 206 16.13 7.69 -2.71
CA ASP A 206 17.51 7.44 -2.27
C ASP A 206 17.85 8.29 -1.05
N LYS A 207 18.34 7.65 0.02
CA LYS A 207 18.73 8.31 1.29
C LYS A 207 17.68 9.34 1.77
N GLY A 208 16.42 8.96 1.68
CA GLY A 208 15.28 9.77 2.12
C GLY A 208 14.90 10.92 1.18
N LYS A 209 15.46 11.01 -0.03
CA LYS A 209 15.14 12.03 -1.02
C LYS A 209 14.56 11.40 -2.28
N ILE A 210 13.62 12.09 -2.95
CA ILE A 210 13.19 11.74 -4.30
C ILE A 210 14.25 12.22 -5.28
N VAL A 211 14.87 11.28 -5.99
CA VAL A 211 15.92 11.56 -7.01
C VAL A 211 15.40 11.41 -8.44
N PHE A 212 14.22 10.80 -8.61
CA PHE A 212 13.51 10.66 -9.88
C PHE A 212 12.01 10.57 -9.62
N ASP A 213 11.20 11.22 -10.46
CA ASP A 213 9.74 11.18 -10.37
C ASP A 213 9.14 11.45 -11.75
N ASP A 214 8.86 10.40 -12.52
CA ASP A 214 8.33 10.47 -13.89
C ASP A 214 7.74 9.11 -14.33
N LYS A 215 7.31 9.03 -15.60
CA LYS A 215 6.79 7.80 -16.20
C LYS A 215 7.85 6.71 -16.31
N PRO A 216 7.47 5.43 -16.20
CA PRO A 216 8.41 4.30 -16.35
C PRO A 216 9.10 4.25 -17.73
N SER A 217 8.50 4.86 -18.75
CA SER A 217 9.05 4.95 -20.11
C SER A 217 10.11 6.03 -20.28
N HIS A 218 10.31 6.91 -19.30
CA HIS A 218 11.32 7.97 -19.40
C HIS A 218 12.74 7.38 -19.51
N LYS A 219 13.55 7.92 -20.43
CA LYS A 219 14.91 7.41 -20.73
C LYS A 219 15.82 7.32 -19.49
N ASP A 220 15.68 8.27 -18.56
CA ASP A 220 16.50 8.31 -17.35
C ASP A 220 16.12 7.24 -16.33
N PHE A 221 14.93 6.62 -16.41
CA PHE A 221 14.53 5.52 -15.55
C PHE A 221 15.48 4.31 -15.68
N SER A 222 16.06 4.10 -16.86
CA SER A 222 17.01 3.00 -17.08
C SER A 222 18.23 3.08 -16.15
N LYS A 223 18.65 4.28 -15.72
CA LYS A 223 19.76 4.51 -14.79
C LYS A 223 19.48 3.93 -13.38
N PHE A 224 18.21 3.79 -13.02
CA PHE A 224 17.78 3.31 -11.70
C PHE A 224 17.38 1.83 -11.67
N LYS A 225 17.50 1.11 -12.81
CA LYS A 225 17.18 -0.33 -12.86
C LYS A 225 17.99 -1.15 -11.84
N ASN A 226 19.22 -0.76 -11.56
CA ASN A 226 20.05 -1.43 -10.54
C ASN A 226 19.52 -1.24 -9.10
N ALA A 227 18.74 -0.19 -8.83
CA ALA A 227 18.08 0.02 -7.54
C ALA A 227 16.87 -0.91 -7.32
N ILE A 228 16.47 -1.66 -8.36
CA ILE A 228 15.35 -2.61 -8.35
C ILE A 228 15.89 -4.05 -8.23
N LEU A 229 17.12 -4.30 -8.68
CA LEU A 229 17.69 -5.66 -8.80
C LEU A 229 18.51 -6.11 -7.56
N LEU A 230 18.52 -5.31 -6.50
CA LEU A 230 19.15 -5.62 -5.20
C LEU A 230 18.09 -5.81 -4.11
#